data_476e6f0122c5730abe80448995d2c84d
#
_entry.id   476e6f0122c5730abe80448995d2c84d
#
_cell.length_a   1.000
_cell.length_b   1.000
_cell.length_c   1.000
_cell.angle_alpha   90.00
_cell.angle_beta   90.00
_cell.angle_gamma   90.00
#
_symmetry.space_group_name_H-M   'P 1'
#
loop_
_entity.id
_entity.type
_entity.pdbx_description
1 polymer ?
#
loop_
_entity_poly.entity_id
_entity_poly.type
_entity_poly.pdbx_seq_one_letter_code
_entity_poly.pdbx_strand_id
1 'polypeptide(L)' 'MAKLATLRIPALHCGNCAKTVTRILEDLPSVEVTKIDNETKLVSVQYDEPVISLDQIRDALDEVGFSADD' A
#
# COMPACT_ATOMS: atom_id res chain seq x y z
N MET A 1 -16.55 5.86 -5.88
CA MET A 1 -15.53 6.86 -6.11
C MET A 1 -14.22 6.45 -5.47
N ALA A 2 -13.12 6.69 -6.16
CA ALA A 2 -11.81 6.32 -5.64
C ALA A 2 -11.41 7.26 -4.50
N LYS A 3 -10.78 6.68 -3.48
CA LYS A 3 -10.23 7.46 -2.37
C LYS A 3 -8.72 7.35 -2.37
N LEU A 4 -8.06 8.38 -1.90
CA LEU A 4 -6.61 8.39 -1.75
C LEU A 4 -6.25 8.15 -0.29
N ALA A 5 -5.29 7.28 -0.07
CA ALA A 5 -4.77 7.02 1.26
C ALA A 5 -3.26 6.96 1.21
N THR A 6 -2.62 7.43 2.28
CA THR A 6 -1.18 7.37 2.41
C THR A 6 -0.85 6.45 3.58
N LEU A 7 -0.03 5.45 3.31
CA LEU A 7 0.36 4.47 4.31
C LEU A 7 1.86 4.60 4.56
N ARG A 8 2.24 4.50 5.82
CA ARG A 8 3.63 4.49 6.19
C ARG A 8 4.08 3.05 6.42
N ILE A 9 5.09 2.63 5.69
CA ILE A 9 5.60 1.26 5.77
C ILE A 9 7.05 1.30 6.21
N PRO A 10 7.32 1.15 7.51
CA PRO A 10 8.70 1.24 8.02
C PRO A 10 9.64 0.20 7.43
N ALA A 11 9.11 -0.91 6.95
CA ALA A 11 9.93 -1.97 6.34
C ALA A 11 10.39 -1.65 4.92
N LEU A 12 10.01 -0.50 4.39
CA LEU A 12 10.35 -0.11 3.03
C LEU A 12 11.78 0.41 3.00
N HIS A 13 12.73 -0.49 2.76
CA HIS A 13 14.16 -0.15 2.83
C HIS A 13 14.84 0.03 1.48
N CYS A 14 14.30 -0.58 0.43
CA CYS A 14 14.99 -0.58 -0.85
C CYS A 14 13.99 -0.68 -2.00
N GLY A 15 14.50 -0.59 -3.23
CA GLY A 15 13.66 -0.67 -4.41
C GLY A 15 12.90 -1.99 -4.54
N ASN A 16 13.49 -3.08 -4.08
CA ASN A 16 12.82 -4.38 -4.14
C ASN A 16 11.60 -4.41 -3.23
N CYS A 17 11.69 -3.78 -2.07
CA CYS A 17 10.57 -3.69 -1.16
C CYS A 17 9.44 -2.88 -1.79
N ALA A 18 9.79 -1.77 -2.45
CA ALA A 18 8.81 -0.95 -3.13
C ALA A 18 8.09 -1.73 -4.22
N LYS A 19 8.83 -2.51 -5.00
CA LYS A 19 8.24 -3.34 -6.04
C LYS A 19 7.30 -4.39 -5.47
N THR A 20 7.69 -5.02 -4.37
CA THR A 20 6.87 -6.02 -3.70
C THR A 20 5.57 -5.41 -3.20
N VAL A 21 5.67 -4.25 -2.56
CA VAL A 21 4.49 -3.55 -2.04
C VAL A 21 3.56 -3.17 -3.20
N THR A 22 4.12 -2.61 -4.27
CA THR A 22 3.32 -2.25 -5.43
C THR A 22 2.59 -3.45 -6.00
N ARG A 23 3.28 -4.57 -6.13
CA ARG A 23 2.69 -5.79 -6.69
C ARG A 23 1.55 -6.30 -5.83
N ILE A 24 1.73 -6.31 -4.52
CA ILE A 24 0.71 -6.77 -3.59
C ILE A 24 -0.51 -5.86 -3.66
N LEU A 25 -0.31 -4.57 -3.67
CA LEU A 25 -1.41 -3.62 -3.69
C LEU A 25 -2.16 -3.66 -5.03
N GLU A 26 -1.44 -3.81 -6.13
CA GLU A 26 -2.08 -3.89 -7.44
C GLU A 26 -2.85 -5.20 -7.64
N ASP A 27 -2.52 -6.22 -6.87
CA ASP A 27 -3.23 -7.48 -6.91
C ASP A 27 -4.60 -7.39 -6.24
N LEU A 28 -4.82 -6.34 -5.46
CA LEU A 28 -6.10 -6.13 -4.78
C LEU A 28 -7.09 -5.43 -5.71
N PRO A 29 -8.39 -5.70 -5.55
CA PRO A 29 -9.40 -5.09 -6.42
C PRO A 29 -9.49 -3.58 -6.18
N SER A 30 -9.53 -2.83 -7.26
CA SER A 30 -9.71 -1.37 -7.25
C SER A 30 -8.59 -0.60 -6.54
N VAL A 31 -7.46 -1.23 -6.30
CA VAL A 31 -6.33 -0.58 -5.65
C VAL A 31 -5.27 -0.22 -6.68
N GLU A 32 -4.79 1.01 -6.63
CA GLU A 32 -3.75 1.49 -7.52
C GLU A 32 -2.74 2.29 -6.71
N VAL A 33 -1.47 1.96 -6.89
CA VAL A 33 -0.39 2.70 -6.22
C VAL A 33 -0.09 3.94 -7.05
N THR A 34 -0.23 5.11 -6.44
CA THR A 34 -0.01 6.38 -7.13
C THR A 34 1.39 6.93 -6.87
N LYS A 35 1.96 6.64 -5.70
CA LYS A 35 3.29 7.13 -5.38
C LYS A 35 3.91 6.28 -4.28
N ILE A 36 5.22 6.05 -4.39
CA ILE A 36 5.99 5.40 -3.35
C ILE A 36 7.21 6.26 -3.06
N ASP A 37 7.43 6.56 -1.80
CA ASP A 37 8.59 7.34 -1.35
C ASP A 37 9.43 6.49 -0.41
N ASN A 38 10.59 6.07 -0.86
CA ASN A 38 11.48 5.23 -0.06
C ASN A 38 12.16 6.00 1.07
N GLU A 39 12.31 7.30 0.92
CA GLU A 39 12.96 8.12 1.94
C GLU A 39 12.07 8.31 3.16
N THR A 40 10.81 8.63 2.94
CA THR A 40 9.84 8.83 4.02
C THR A 40 9.08 7.57 4.34
N LYS A 41 9.24 6.53 3.51
CA LYS A 41 8.56 5.24 3.64
C LYS A 41 7.05 5.37 3.53
N LEU A 42 6.62 6.32 2.71
CA LEU A 42 5.20 6.56 2.48
C LEU A 42 4.76 5.99 1.15
N VAL A 43 3.61 5.37 1.14
CA VAL A 43 3.01 4.82 -0.06
C VAL A 43 1.63 5.41 -0.21
N SER A 44 1.39 6.07 -1.33
CA SER A 44 0.07 6.65 -1.64
C SER A 44 -0.66 5.69 -2.55
N VAL A 45 -1.88 5.35 -2.18
CA VAL A 45 -2.71 4.43 -2.95
C VAL A 45 -4.07 5.05 -3.22
N GLN A 46 -4.66 4.61 -4.31
CA GLN A 46 -6.01 5.00 -4.66
C GLN A 46 -6.86 3.73 -4.68
N TYR A 47 -7.99 3.75 -4.02
CA TYR A 47 -8.85 2.58 -3.94
C TYR A 47 -10.31 2.99 -3.95
N ASP A 48 -11.18 2.03 -4.26
CA ASP A 48 -12.62 2.25 -4.28
C ASP A 48 -13.22 1.63 -3.01
N GLU A 49 -13.67 2.48 -2.11
CA GLU A 49 -14.14 2.06 -0.80
C GLU A 49 -15.28 1.04 -0.82
N PRO A 50 -16.24 1.12 -1.73
CA PRO A 50 -17.26 0.07 -1.81
C PRO A 50 -16.74 -1.30 -2.19
N VAL A 51 -15.57 -1.36 -2.87
CA VAL A 51 -14.98 -2.61 -3.32
C VAL A 51 -14.03 -3.18 -2.29
N ILE A 52 -13.21 -2.32 -1.69
CA ILE A 52 -12.20 -2.74 -0.71
C ILE A 52 -12.05 -1.65 0.34
N SER A 53 -11.68 -2.03 1.54
CA SER A 53 -11.45 -1.08 2.63
C SER A 53 -9.95 -0.91 2.88
N LEU A 54 -9.60 0.18 3.54
CA LEU A 54 -8.21 0.43 3.93
C LEU A 54 -7.69 -0.67 4.85
N ASP A 55 -8.54 -1.20 5.70
CA ASP A 55 -8.16 -2.30 6.60
C ASP A 55 -7.72 -3.52 5.82
N GLN A 56 -8.40 -3.83 4.72
CA GLN A 56 -8.04 -4.95 3.88
C GLN A 56 -6.69 -4.72 3.20
N ILE A 57 -6.41 -3.48 2.80
CA ILE A 57 -5.14 -3.14 2.20
C ILE A 57 -4.01 -3.32 3.21
N ARG A 58 -4.21 -2.84 4.43
CA ARG A 58 -3.22 -2.97 5.48
C ARG A 58 -3.00 -4.43 5.86
N ASP A 59 -4.07 -5.20 5.88
CA ASP A 59 -4.01 -6.62 6.20
C ASP A 59 -3.20 -7.40 5.15
N ALA A 60 -3.39 -7.07 3.90
CA ALA A 60 -2.63 -7.69 2.81
C ALA A 60 -1.13 -7.41 2.95
N LEU A 61 -0.78 -6.19 3.34
CA LEU A 61 0.61 -5.83 3.56
C LEU A 61 1.19 -6.54 4.79
N ASP A 62 0.38 -6.67 5.83
CA ASP A 62 0.82 -7.34 7.05
C ASP A 62 1.15 -8.80 6.81
N GLU A 63 0.43 -9.46 5.93
CA GLU A 63 0.65 -10.88 5.62
C GLU A 63 2.04 -11.15 5.08
N VAL A 64 2.65 -10.17 4.41
CA VAL A 64 3.99 -10.33 3.83
C VAL A 64 5.06 -9.62 4.64
N GLY A 65 4.72 -9.14 5.84
CA GLY A 65 5.68 -8.50 6.72
C GLY A 65 5.89 -7.02 6.45
N PHE A 66 5.05 -6.39 5.66
CA PHE A 66 5.13 -4.96 5.38
C PHE A 66 4.02 -4.20 6.09
N SER A 67 3.88 -4.42 7.38
CA SER A 67 2.83 -3.77 8.16
C SER A 67 2.87 -2.25 8.00
N ALA A 68 1.74 -1.67 7.69
CA ALA A 68 1.62 -0.23 7.60
C ALA A 68 1.46 0.34 9.00
N ASP A 69 2.25 1.36 9.30
CA ASP A 69 2.23 2.03 10.60
C ASP A 69 1.61 3.40 10.40
N ASP A 70 0.34 3.44 10.11
CA ASP A 70 -0.28 4.65 9.85
C ASP A 70 -1.12 5.44 10.53
#